data_2b09b9b712fe04a02b14570a59c3066c
#
_entry.id   2b09b9b712fe04a02b14570a59c3066c
#
_cell.length_a   1.000
_cell.length_b   1.000
_cell.length_c   1.000
_cell.angle_alpha   90.00
_cell.angle_beta   90.00
_cell.angle_gamma   90.00
#
_symmetry.space_group_name_H-M   'P 1'
#
loop_
_entity.id
_entity.type
_entity.pdbx_description
1 polymer ?
#
loop_
_entity_poly.entity_id
_entity_poly.type
_entity_poly.pdbx_seq_one_letter_code
_entity_poly.pdbx_strand_id
1 'polypeptide(L)'
;MIELADNVRLSFNVTFVTHDGGTWAFRDNKRYADVIRYGKIYVGEHTFIGTGVIIMPGVTIGKRCVIGAGAVVTRDIPDNSVAVGVP
;
A
#
# COMPACT_ATOMS: atom_id res chain seq x y z
N MET A 1 9.03 5.88 1.49
CA MET A 1 9.83 4.82 2.16
C MET A 1 9.02 3.55 2.30
N ILE A 2 9.67 2.42 2.14
CA ILE A 2 9.04 1.11 2.27
C ILE A 2 9.78 0.35 3.35
N GLU A 3 9.05 -0.22 4.29
CA GLU A 3 9.62 -1.07 5.32
C GLU A 3 8.93 -2.43 5.30
N LEU A 4 9.69 -3.48 5.13
CA LEU A 4 9.21 -4.85 5.16
C LEU A 4 9.78 -5.53 6.38
N ALA A 5 8.90 -6.09 7.20
CA ALA A 5 9.32 -6.86 8.38
C ALA A 5 9.88 -8.22 7.96
N ASP A 6 10.27 -9.03 8.95
CA ASP A 6 10.87 -10.33 8.68
C ASP A 6 9.89 -11.29 8.01
N ASN A 7 10.41 -12.11 7.11
CA ASN A 7 9.65 -13.16 6.45
C ASN A 7 8.46 -12.66 5.63
N VAL A 8 8.54 -11.45 5.11
CA VAL A 8 7.58 -10.96 4.12
C VAL A 8 7.91 -11.61 2.78
N ARG A 9 6.90 -12.12 2.11
CA ARG A 9 7.07 -12.73 0.79
C ARG A 9 6.29 -11.97 -0.25
N LEU A 10 6.98 -11.59 -1.31
CA LEU A 10 6.40 -10.88 -2.44
C LEU A 10 6.39 -11.79 -3.65
N SER A 11 5.27 -11.84 -4.35
CA SER A 11 5.20 -12.52 -5.63
C SER A 11 5.66 -11.58 -6.75
N PHE A 12 5.24 -11.84 -7.98
CA PHE A 12 5.73 -11.08 -9.14
C PHE A 12 4.98 -9.75 -9.29
N ASN A 13 5.72 -8.73 -9.75
CA ASN A 13 5.12 -7.44 -10.15
C ASN A 13 4.32 -6.75 -9.05
N VAL A 14 4.80 -6.82 -7.83
CA VAL A 14 4.22 -6.05 -6.72
C VAL A 14 4.71 -4.62 -6.83
N THR A 15 3.78 -3.67 -6.77
CA THR A 15 4.08 -2.25 -6.90
C THR A 15 3.79 -1.52 -5.59
N PHE A 16 4.81 -0.82 -5.10
CA PHE A 16 4.67 0.04 -3.92
C PHE A 16 4.64 1.48 -4.40
N VAL A 17 3.50 2.13 -4.21
CA VAL A 17 3.34 3.53 -4.59
C VAL A 17 3.59 4.36 -3.34
N THR A 18 4.74 5.03 -3.26
CA THR A 18 5.10 5.81 -2.08
C THR A 18 4.61 7.25 -2.15
N HIS A 19 4.23 7.70 -3.33
CA HIS A 19 3.57 8.97 -3.53
C HIS A 19 2.75 8.87 -4.81
N ASP A 20 1.71 9.65 -4.92
CA ASP A 20 0.95 9.71 -6.16
C ASP A 20 0.58 11.15 -6.50
N GLY A 21 0.14 11.34 -7.74
CA GLY A 21 -0.24 12.65 -8.26
C GLY A 21 -1.71 12.98 -8.10
N GLY A 22 -2.45 12.22 -7.30
CA GLY A 22 -3.90 12.41 -7.17
C GLY A 22 -4.29 13.80 -6.75
N THR A 23 -3.48 14.46 -5.95
CA THR A 23 -3.74 15.84 -5.52
C THR A 23 -3.42 16.88 -6.58
N TRP A 24 -2.83 16.48 -7.70
CA TRP A 24 -2.48 17.40 -8.77
C TRP A 24 -3.69 18.18 -9.26
N ALA A 25 -4.85 17.55 -9.28
CA ALA A 25 -6.10 18.18 -9.71
C ALA A 25 -6.49 19.38 -8.85
N PHE A 26 -5.95 19.48 -7.65
CA PHE A 26 -6.26 20.56 -6.69
C PHE A 26 -5.14 21.57 -6.54
N ARG A 27 -4.11 21.50 -7.38
CA ARG A 27 -2.92 22.37 -7.25
C ARG A 27 -3.23 23.86 -7.35
N ASP A 28 -4.24 24.20 -8.12
CA ASP A 28 -4.63 25.60 -8.30
C ASP A 28 -5.41 26.17 -7.14
N ASN A 29 -5.83 25.30 -6.21
CA ASN A 29 -6.54 25.74 -5.02
C ASN A 29 -5.52 25.91 -3.91
N LYS A 30 -5.38 27.13 -3.39
CA LYS A 30 -4.40 27.42 -2.33
C LYS A 30 -4.52 26.51 -1.13
N ARG A 31 -5.71 26.03 -0.84
CA ARG A 31 -5.96 25.13 0.29
C ARG A 31 -5.26 23.79 0.12
N TYR A 32 -5.05 23.36 -1.14
CA TYR A 32 -4.48 22.05 -1.44
C TYR A 32 -3.18 22.12 -2.22
N ALA A 33 -2.67 23.31 -2.49
CA ALA A 33 -1.50 23.50 -3.35
C ALA A 33 -0.26 22.75 -2.85
N ASP A 34 -0.12 22.62 -1.53
CA ASP A 34 1.03 21.97 -0.91
C ASP A 34 0.75 20.54 -0.50
N VAL A 35 -0.41 20.00 -0.83
CA VAL A 35 -0.76 18.63 -0.46
C VAL A 35 -0.17 17.67 -1.48
N ILE A 36 0.76 16.85 -1.01
CA ILE A 36 1.34 15.78 -1.81
C ILE A 36 1.15 14.49 -1.02
N ARG A 37 0.64 13.45 -1.70
CA ARG A 37 0.44 12.18 -1.05
C ARG A 37 1.75 11.42 -0.96
N TYR A 38 2.41 11.56 0.16
CA TYR A 38 3.53 10.74 0.55
C TYR A 38 3.07 9.85 1.69
N GLY A 39 3.63 8.69 1.75
CA GLY A 39 3.34 7.83 2.87
C GLY A 39 4.29 6.66 2.94
N LYS A 40 4.76 6.39 4.14
CA LYS A 40 5.54 5.20 4.41
C LYS A 40 4.63 3.98 4.30
N ILE A 41 5.06 3.00 3.53
CA ILE A 41 4.37 1.71 3.46
C ILE A 41 5.08 0.77 4.42
N TYR A 42 4.32 0.12 5.28
CA TYR A 42 4.85 -0.89 6.18
C TYR A 42 4.11 -2.21 5.96
N VAL A 43 4.85 -3.30 5.90
CA VAL A 43 4.29 -4.65 5.79
C VAL A 43 4.79 -5.47 6.96
N GLY A 44 3.86 -5.99 7.75
CA GLY A 44 4.16 -6.79 8.92
C GLY A 44 4.74 -8.16 8.60
N GLU A 45 5.32 -8.80 9.60
CA GLU A 45 6.01 -10.08 9.44
C GLU A 45 5.08 -11.20 8.97
N HIS A 46 5.64 -12.16 8.26
CA HIS A 46 4.92 -13.34 7.77
C HIS A 46 3.72 -13.03 6.87
N THR A 47 3.76 -11.90 6.19
CA THR A 47 2.72 -11.50 5.25
C THR A 47 3.13 -11.91 3.85
N PHE A 48 2.18 -12.46 3.09
CA PHE A 48 2.34 -12.80 1.69
C PHE A 48 1.60 -11.81 0.81
N ILE A 49 2.27 -11.29 -0.18
CA ILE A 49 1.67 -10.35 -1.15
C ILE A 49 1.70 -10.99 -2.52
N GLY A 50 0.52 -11.16 -3.07
CA GLY A 50 0.32 -11.86 -4.34
C GLY A 50 0.78 -11.08 -5.56
N THR A 51 0.76 -11.76 -6.71
CA THR A 51 1.20 -11.20 -7.99
C THR A 51 0.36 -9.99 -8.39
N GLY A 52 1.04 -8.94 -8.82
CA GLY A 52 0.37 -7.77 -9.38
C GLY A 52 -0.33 -6.87 -8.37
N VAL A 53 -0.10 -7.09 -7.08
CA VAL A 53 -0.67 -6.24 -6.03
C VAL A 53 -0.08 -4.83 -6.11
N ILE A 54 -0.95 -3.84 -5.93
CA ILE A 54 -0.56 -2.43 -5.85
C ILE A 54 -0.87 -1.94 -4.45
N ILE A 55 0.12 -1.38 -3.78
CA ILE A 55 -0.04 -0.86 -2.41
C ILE A 55 0.14 0.65 -2.46
N MET A 56 -0.87 1.37 -1.99
CA MET A 56 -0.92 2.82 -2.06
C MET A 56 -0.17 3.50 -0.92
N PRO A 57 0.14 4.80 -1.05
CA PRO A 57 0.94 5.51 -0.05
C PRO A 57 0.33 5.47 1.35
N GLY A 58 1.19 5.33 2.35
CA GLY A 58 0.79 5.41 3.75
C GLY A 58 0.11 4.18 4.30
N VAL A 59 -0.01 3.10 3.51
CA VAL A 59 -0.70 1.89 3.95
C VAL A 59 0.18 1.07 4.89
N THR A 60 -0.42 0.60 5.98
CA THR A 60 0.18 -0.38 6.87
C THR A 60 -0.54 -1.71 6.70
N ILE A 61 0.19 -2.74 6.31
CA ILE A 61 -0.33 -4.09 6.26
C ILE A 61 0.17 -4.83 7.50
N GLY A 62 -0.74 -5.42 8.24
CA GLY A 62 -0.41 -6.12 9.47
C GLY A 62 0.39 -7.40 9.23
N LYS A 63 0.64 -8.11 10.31
CA LYS A 63 1.38 -9.38 10.26
C LYS A 63 0.45 -10.54 9.92
N ARG A 64 1.02 -11.57 9.32
CA ARG A 64 0.31 -12.80 8.96
C ARG A 64 -0.91 -12.54 8.09
N CYS A 65 -0.74 -11.65 7.12
CA CYS A 65 -1.77 -11.32 6.15
C CYS A 65 -1.51 -12.04 4.84
N VAL A 66 -2.56 -12.23 4.07
CA VAL A 66 -2.47 -12.69 2.68
C VAL A 66 -3.16 -11.64 1.81
N ILE A 67 -2.42 -11.04 0.92
CA ILE A 67 -2.97 -10.09 -0.05
C ILE A 67 -3.09 -10.83 -1.37
N GLY A 68 -4.32 -11.01 -1.82
CA GLY A 68 -4.59 -11.79 -3.03
C GLY A 68 -4.07 -11.11 -4.29
N ALA A 69 -3.75 -11.92 -5.31
CA ALA A 69 -3.22 -11.42 -6.58
C ALA A 69 -4.12 -10.37 -7.20
N GLY A 70 -3.52 -9.31 -7.73
CA GLY A 70 -4.23 -8.23 -8.40
C GLY A 70 -4.94 -7.26 -7.47
N ALA A 71 -4.83 -7.41 -6.16
CA ALA A 71 -5.47 -6.49 -5.23
C ALA A 71 -4.85 -5.09 -5.30
N VAL A 72 -5.67 -4.08 -5.03
CA VAL A 72 -5.21 -2.70 -4.87
C VAL A 72 -5.48 -2.31 -3.42
N VAL A 73 -4.43 -2.19 -2.63
CA VAL A 73 -4.55 -1.92 -1.20
C VAL A 73 -4.55 -0.42 -0.97
N THR A 74 -5.70 0.11 -0.62
CA THR A 74 -5.92 1.55 -0.47
C THR A 74 -6.04 2.00 0.98
N ARG A 75 -6.07 1.08 1.93
CA ARG A 75 -6.18 1.37 3.36
C ARG A 75 -5.48 0.28 4.16
N ASP A 76 -5.28 0.55 5.44
CA ASP A 76 -4.60 -0.37 6.32
C ASP A 76 -5.31 -1.71 6.42
N ILE A 77 -4.52 -2.76 6.48
CA ILE A 77 -5.01 -4.12 6.64
C ILE A 77 -4.61 -4.61 8.02
N PRO A 78 -5.58 -5.00 8.85
CA PRO A 78 -5.26 -5.47 10.20
C PRO A 78 -4.56 -6.82 10.17
N ASP A 79 -3.94 -7.18 11.30
CA ASP A 79 -3.25 -8.47 11.44
C ASP A 79 -4.17 -9.65 11.12
N ASN A 80 -3.59 -10.72 10.63
CA ASN A 80 -4.27 -12.00 10.40
C ASN A 80 -5.46 -11.89 9.42
N SER A 81 -5.33 -11.04 8.42
CA SER A 81 -6.39 -10.80 7.45
C SER A 81 -6.06 -11.35 6.08
N VAL A 82 -7.10 -11.63 5.32
CA VAL A 82 -7.00 -11.94 3.89
C VAL A 82 -7.71 -10.82 3.15
N ALA A 83 -6.99 -10.13 2.29
CA ALA A 83 -7.54 -9.02 1.51
C ALA A 83 -7.45 -9.34 0.03
N VAL A 84 -8.54 -9.13 -0.68
CA VAL A 84 -8.63 -9.36 -2.12
C VAL A 84 -9.36 -8.19 -2.80
N GLY A 85 -9.13 -8.01 -4.08
CA GLY A 85 -9.80 -6.97 -4.85
C GLY A 85 -9.33 -5.58 -4.48
N VAL A 86 -10.26 -4.64 -4.39
CA VAL A 86 -10.01 -3.26 -3.95
C VAL A 86 -10.74 -3.06 -2.63
N PRO A 87 -10.08 -3.35 -1.51
CA PRO A 87 -10.71 -3.26 -0.20
C PRO A 87 -11.03 -1.82 0.22
#